data_ce15328c7f1bf7fa7065e7ef4369fc16
#
_entry.id   ce15328c7f1bf7fa7065e7ef4369fc16
#
_cell.length_a   1.000
_cell.length_b   1.000
_cell.length_c   1.000
_cell.angle_alpha   90.00
_cell.angle_beta   90.00
_cell.angle_gamma   90.00
#
_symmetry.space_group_name_H-M   'P 1'
#
loop_
_entity.id
_entity.type
_entity.pdbx_description
1 polymer ?
#
loop_
_entity_poly.entity_id
_entity_poly.type
_entity_poly.pdbx_seq_one_letter_code
_entity_poly.pdbx_strand_id
1 'polypeptide(L)'
;VVYSVLQSLANPLNKAIGAAYAASAAFCVLQTIVLFTFIRKNSLQRRYGLCKSAVPARQFLYYVPLLILASGNLWNGAAVNYSPAEAACRIACMLCVGFLEEVIFRGLLFSAIAKDNIKSAVIISSVTFGIGHIINLFNGSGMNLLSNLCQIVFAIAVGFLLVTIFY
;
A
#
# COMPACT_ATOMS: atom_id res chain seq x y z
N VAL A 1 -8.76 -4.33 -7.88
CA VAL A 1 -10.02 -5.13 -7.96
C VAL A 1 -9.91 -6.39 -7.12
N VAL A 2 -8.99 -7.34 -7.40
CA VAL A 2 -8.86 -8.61 -6.65
C VAL A 2 -8.68 -8.38 -5.15
N TYR A 3 -7.77 -7.49 -4.77
CA TYR A 3 -7.57 -7.09 -3.37
C TYR A 3 -8.87 -6.63 -2.70
N SER A 4 -9.58 -5.68 -3.32
CA SER A 4 -10.82 -5.12 -2.76
C SER A 4 -11.93 -6.17 -2.61
N VAL A 5 -12.05 -7.07 -3.59
CA VAL A 5 -13.02 -8.18 -3.54
C VAL A 5 -12.70 -9.13 -2.38
N LEU A 6 -11.43 -9.52 -2.22
CA LEU A 6 -11.02 -10.40 -1.13
C LEU A 6 -11.20 -9.75 0.24
N GLN A 7 -10.95 -8.45 0.37
CA GLN A 7 -11.21 -7.72 1.62
C GLN A 7 -12.72 -7.63 1.93
N SER A 8 -13.58 -7.48 0.94
CA SER A 8 -15.03 -7.53 1.13
C SER A 8 -15.50 -8.89 1.65
N LEU A 9 -14.87 -9.98 1.20
CA LEU A 9 -15.13 -11.33 1.70
C LEU A 9 -14.53 -11.58 3.09
N ALA A 10 -13.45 -10.90 3.43
CA ALA A 10 -12.79 -11.05 4.74
C ALA A 10 -13.66 -10.53 5.89
N ASN A 11 -14.44 -9.48 5.68
CA ASN A 11 -15.25 -8.87 6.75
C ASN A 11 -16.28 -9.83 7.36
N PRO A 12 -17.12 -10.56 6.59
CA PRO A 12 -18.02 -11.56 7.16
C PRO A 12 -17.28 -12.73 7.81
N LEU A 13 -16.13 -13.14 7.24
CA LEU A 13 -15.31 -14.21 7.80
C LEU A 13 -14.68 -13.81 9.14
N ASN A 14 -14.17 -12.58 9.27
CA ASN A 14 -13.67 -12.07 10.54
C ASN A 14 -14.73 -12.12 11.65
N LYS A 15 -15.97 -11.77 11.31
CA LYS A 15 -17.11 -11.86 12.24
C LYS A 15 -17.45 -13.31 12.60
N ALA A 16 -17.44 -14.22 11.63
CA ALA A 16 -17.74 -15.63 11.85
C ALA A 16 -16.69 -16.33 12.71
N ILE A 17 -15.41 -15.97 12.54
CA ILE A 17 -14.28 -16.53 13.32
C ILE A 17 -14.20 -15.89 14.73
N GLY A 18 -14.82 -14.72 14.93
CA GLY A 18 -14.71 -13.95 16.17
C GLY A 18 -13.31 -13.33 16.38
N ALA A 19 -12.50 -13.26 15.34
CA ALA A 19 -11.14 -12.72 15.37
C ALA A 19 -11.02 -11.56 14.39
N ALA A 20 -10.96 -10.34 14.92
CA ALA A 20 -10.83 -9.14 14.13
C ALA A 20 -9.54 -9.18 13.27
N TYR A 21 -9.70 -8.88 11.98
CA TYR A 21 -8.60 -8.84 11.00
C TYR A 21 -7.89 -10.16 10.67
N ALA A 22 -8.24 -11.31 11.27
CA ALA A 22 -7.54 -12.57 11.01
C ALA A 22 -7.68 -13.03 9.55
N ALA A 23 -8.91 -13.07 9.02
CA ALA A 23 -9.15 -13.41 7.61
C ALA A 23 -8.56 -12.36 6.65
N SER A 24 -8.64 -11.07 7.00
CA SER A 24 -8.03 -10.00 6.21
C SER A 24 -6.52 -10.17 6.10
N ALA A 25 -5.84 -10.45 7.22
CA ALA A 25 -4.40 -10.71 7.24
C ALA A 25 -4.04 -11.95 6.42
N ALA A 26 -4.79 -13.05 6.58
CA ALA A 26 -4.57 -14.28 5.82
C ALA A 26 -4.68 -14.05 4.30
N PHE A 27 -5.70 -13.31 3.85
CA PHE A 27 -5.84 -12.98 2.42
C PHE A 27 -4.73 -12.06 1.91
N CYS A 28 -4.31 -11.04 2.69
CA CYS A 28 -3.20 -10.18 2.31
C CYS A 28 -1.89 -10.95 2.21
N VAL A 29 -1.61 -11.83 3.17
CA VAL A 29 -0.41 -12.69 3.16
C VAL A 29 -0.43 -13.62 1.96
N LEU A 30 -1.57 -14.28 1.68
CA LEU A 30 -1.71 -15.17 0.53
C LEU A 30 -1.45 -14.43 -0.78
N GLN A 31 -2.05 -13.25 -0.98
CA GLN A 31 -1.83 -12.43 -2.17
C GLN A 31 -0.35 -12.03 -2.32
N THR A 32 0.27 -11.64 -1.22
CA THR A 32 1.70 -11.28 -1.17
C THR A 32 2.56 -12.46 -1.59
N ILE A 33 2.31 -13.67 -1.04
CA ILE A 33 3.05 -14.88 -1.39
C ILE A 33 2.88 -15.22 -2.87
N VAL A 34 1.65 -15.18 -3.39
CA VAL A 34 1.36 -15.47 -4.79
C VAL A 34 2.09 -14.49 -5.71
N LEU A 35 1.99 -13.20 -5.45
CA LEU A 35 2.63 -12.16 -6.26
C LEU A 35 4.16 -12.26 -6.18
N PHE A 36 4.70 -12.42 -4.97
CA PHE A 36 6.15 -12.55 -4.77
C PHE A 36 6.71 -13.81 -5.46
N THR A 37 6.00 -14.93 -5.36
CA THR A 37 6.38 -16.18 -6.02
C THR A 37 6.35 -16.02 -7.55
N PHE A 38 5.31 -15.37 -8.09
CA PHE A 38 5.23 -15.05 -9.51
C PHE A 38 6.42 -14.21 -9.98
N ILE A 39 6.74 -13.14 -9.24
CA ILE A 39 7.86 -12.26 -9.55
C ILE A 39 9.19 -13.02 -9.52
N ARG A 40 9.39 -13.88 -8.51
CA ARG A 40 10.62 -14.69 -8.41
C ARG A 40 10.75 -15.71 -9.51
N LYS A 41 9.70 -16.49 -9.80
CA LYS A 41 9.70 -17.52 -10.84
C LYS A 41 9.98 -16.96 -12.23
N ASN A 42 9.54 -15.72 -12.49
CA ASN A 42 9.72 -15.06 -13.79
C ASN A 42 10.93 -14.13 -13.85
N SER A 43 11.80 -14.12 -12.81
CA SER A 43 13.01 -13.27 -12.72
C SER A 43 12.72 -11.78 -12.91
N LEU A 44 11.56 -11.31 -12.39
CA LEU A 44 11.08 -9.94 -12.57
C LEU A 44 11.48 -9.00 -11.43
N GLN A 45 12.28 -9.48 -10.45
CA GLN A 45 12.63 -8.72 -9.24
C GLN A 45 13.22 -7.34 -9.57
N ARG A 46 14.22 -7.31 -10.45
CA ARG A 46 14.89 -6.05 -10.84
C ARG A 46 13.94 -5.10 -11.56
N ARG A 47 13.04 -5.65 -12.38
CA ARG A 47 12.08 -4.86 -13.15
C ARG A 47 11.04 -4.17 -12.25
N TYR A 48 10.68 -4.82 -11.13
CA TYR A 48 9.64 -4.34 -10.22
C TYR A 48 10.22 -3.74 -8.93
N GLY A 49 11.49 -3.34 -8.94
CA GLY A 49 12.12 -2.63 -7.84
C GLY A 49 12.51 -3.51 -6.64
N LEU A 50 12.36 -4.84 -6.74
CA LEU A 50 12.77 -5.78 -5.69
C LEU A 50 14.26 -6.15 -5.83
N CYS A 51 15.11 -5.13 -5.82
CA CYS A 51 16.56 -5.26 -5.96
C CYS A 51 17.25 -4.29 -4.99
N LYS A 52 18.58 -4.39 -4.93
CA LYS A 52 19.37 -3.44 -4.14
C LYS A 52 19.22 -2.04 -4.72
N SER A 53 19.16 -1.03 -3.83
CA SER A 53 19.13 0.37 -4.22
C SER A 53 20.35 0.73 -5.08
N ALA A 54 20.14 1.55 -6.10
CA ALA A 54 21.19 2.08 -6.95
C ALA A 54 22.05 3.13 -6.23
N VAL A 55 21.51 3.76 -5.18
CA VAL A 55 22.15 4.81 -4.39
C VAL A 55 22.37 4.37 -2.94
N PRO A 56 23.43 4.82 -2.27
CA PRO A 56 23.68 4.46 -0.88
C PRO A 56 22.64 5.04 0.05
N ALA A 57 22.30 4.32 1.14
CA ALA A 57 21.26 4.70 2.10
C ALA A 57 21.44 6.12 2.67
N ARG A 58 22.67 6.60 2.82
CA ARG A 58 22.96 7.97 3.29
C ARG A 58 22.37 9.07 2.40
N GLN A 59 22.10 8.80 1.13
CA GLN A 59 21.49 9.77 0.21
C GLN A 59 19.97 9.89 0.41
N PHE A 60 19.36 8.96 1.17
CA PHE A 60 17.96 9.01 1.54
C PHE A 60 17.67 9.83 2.81
N LEU A 61 18.71 10.40 3.46
CA LEU A 61 18.54 11.20 4.68
C LEU A 61 17.71 12.48 4.46
N TYR A 62 17.67 13.02 3.25
CA TYR A 62 16.81 14.16 2.94
C TYR A 62 15.35 13.78 2.66
N TYR A 63 15.00 12.49 2.73
CA TYR A 63 13.62 12.06 2.85
C TYR A 63 13.09 12.14 4.30
N VAL A 64 13.73 12.95 5.15
CA VAL A 64 13.21 13.30 6.49
C VAL A 64 11.72 13.65 6.49
N PRO A 65 11.16 14.38 5.50
CA PRO A 65 9.73 14.57 5.39
C PRO A 65 8.91 13.28 5.39
N LEU A 66 9.44 12.17 4.85
CA LEU A 66 8.75 10.86 4.92
C LEU A 66 8.66 10.34 6.35
N LEU A 67 9.71 10.50 7.15
CA LEU A 67 9.70 10.12 8.56
C LEU A 67 8.70 10.95 9.36
N ILE A 68 8.62 12.25 9.05
CA ILE A 68 7.63 13.15 9.64
C ILE A 68 6.21 12.71 9.28
N LEU A 69 5.93 12.43 8.01
CA LEU A 69 4.63 11.93 7.56
C LEU A 69 4.30 10.57 8.18
N ALA A 70 5.25 9.64 8.22
CA ALA A 70 5.06 8.32 8.82
C ALA A 70 4.78 8.41 10.33
N SER A 71 5.39 9.39 11.03
CA SER A 71 5.17 9.61 12.46
C SER A 71 3.85 10.31 12.79
N GLY A 72 3.14 10.84 11.80
CA GLY A 72 1.92 11.66 12.02
C GLY A 72 0.86 10.98 12.89
N ASN A 73 0.70 9.68 12.75
CA ASN A 73 -0.23 8.89 13.57
C ASN A 73 0.16 8.81 15.06
N LEU A 74 1.40 9.17 15.42
CA LEU A 74 1.90 9.16 16.78
C LEU A 74 1.75 10.52 17.48
N TRP A 75 1.47 11.60 16.74
CA TRP A 75 1.45 12.97 17.28
C TRP A 75 0.33 13.22 18.28
N ASN A 76 -0.77 12.48 18.18
CA ASN A 76 -1.89 12.55 19.12
C ASN A 76 -1.81 11.47 20.22
N GLY A 77 -0.65 10.87 20.40
CA GLY A 77 -0.43 9.76 21.31
C GLY A 77 -0.73 8.41 20.67
N ALA A 78 -0.17 7.35 21.24
CA ALA A 78 -0.41 5.97 20.82
C ALA A 78 -1.17 5.23 21.94
N ALA A 79 -2.40 4.81 21.65
CA ALA A 79 -3.17 3.92 22.52
C ALA A 79 -3.35 2.57 21.82
N VAL A 80 -2.84 1.50 22.46
CA VAL A 80 -3.03 0.14 21.94
C VAL A 80 -4.28 -0.43 22.60
N ASN A 81 -5.41 -0.30 21.93
CA ASN A 81 -6.73 -0.78 22.37
C ASN A 81 -7.09 -2.15 21.77
N TYR A 82 -6.09 -2.90 21.33
CA TYR A 82 -6.25 -4.20 20.65
C TYR A 82 -5.57 -5.30 21.43
N SER A 83 -6.09 -6.52 21.34
CA SER A 83 -5.35 -7.69 21.83
C SER A 83 -4.02 -7.85 21.05
N PRO A 84 -3.00 -8.48 21.65
CA PRO A 84 -1.72 -8.71 20.95
C PRO A 84 -1.88 -9.44 19.62
N ALA A 85 -2.79 -10.42 19.55
CA ALA A 85 -3.09 -11.17 18.34
C ALA A 85 -3.72 -10.28 17.26
N GLU A 86 -4.69 -9.45 17.62
CA GLU A 86 -5.31 -8.50 16.70
C GLU A 86 -4.31 -7.46 16.19
N ALA A 87 -3.47 -6.92 17.07
CA ALA A 87 -2.40 -6.00 16.71
C ALA A 87 -1.44 -6.64 15.69
N ALA A 88 -1.02 -7.89 15.91
CA ALA A 88 -0.18 -8.63 15.00
C ALA A 88 -0.85 -8.83 13.61
N CYS A 89 -2.14 -9.20 13.57
CA CYS A 89 -2.89 -9.34 12.33
C CYS A 89 -2.99 -8.01 11.57
N ARG A 90 -3.24 -6.89 12.27
CA ARG A 90 -3.30 -5.55 11.67
C ARG A 90 -1.95 -5.14 11.09
N ILE A 91 -0.86 -5.33 11.82
CA ILE A 91 0.51 -5.01 11.37
C ILE A 91 0.84 -5.86 10.14
N ALA A 92 0.61 -7.17 10.18
CA ALA A 92 0.84 -8.05 9.04
C ALA A 92 0.03 -7.63 7.81
N CYS A 93 -1.25 -7.29 7.99
CA CYS A 93 -2.11 -6.79 6.92
C CYS A 93 -1.54 -5.51 6.31
N MET A 94 -1.17 -4.51 7.12
CA MET A 94 -0.63 -3.24 6.63
C MET A 94 0.68 -3.38 5.88
N LEU A 95 1.59 -4.23 6.36
CA LEU A 95 2.86 -4.53 5.67
C LEU A 95 2.61 -5.19 4.32
N CYS A 96 1.69 -6.17 4.25
CA CYS A 96 1.33 -6.83 3.00
C CYS A 96 0.65 -5.87 2.02
N VAL A 97 -0.28 -5.02 2.50
CA VAL A 97 -0.95 -4.01 1.67
C VAL A 97 0.06 -3.04 1.09
N GLY A 98 0.95 -2.48 1.92
CA GLY A 98 2.01 -1.58 1.44
C GLY A 98 2.88 -2.24 0.36
N PHE A 99 3.30 -3.49 0.58
CA PHE A 99 4.05 -4.25 -0.43
C PHE A 99 3.26 -4.43 -1.74
N LEU A 100 2.00 -4.85 -1.65
CA LEU A 100 1.13 -5.06 -2.81
C LEU A 100 0.93 -3.77 -3.60
N GLU A 101 0.68 -2.66 -2.91
CA GLU A 101 0.50 -1.35 -3.53
C GLU A 101 1.76 -0.88 -4.25
N GLU A 102 2.94 -1.00 -3.61
CA GLU A 102 4.20 -0.62 -4.27
C GLU A 102 4.48 -1.47 -5.50
N VAL A 103 4.29 -2.77 -5.43
CA VAL A 103 4.51 -3.64 -6.59
C VAL A 103 3.51 -3.33 -7.72
N ILE A 104 2.24 -3.07 -7.39
CA ILE A 104 1.22 -2.77 -8.40
C ILE A 104 1.45 -1.40 -9.04
N PHE A 105 1.62 -0.35 -8.25
CA PHE A 105 1.66 1.02 -8.76
C PHE A 105 3.05 1.41 -9.28
N ARG A 106 4.14 1.02 -8.62
CA ARG A 106 5.51 1.35 -9.03
C ARG A 106 6.11 0.24 -9.88
N GLY A 107 6.01 -0.99 -9.43
CA GLY A 107 6.56 -2.13 -10.15
C GLY A 107 5.87 -2.39 -11.49
N LEU A 108 4.55 -2.49 -11.50
CA LEU A 108 3.78 -2.85 -12.69
C LEU A 108 3.36 -1.63 -13.50
N LEU A 109 2.54 -0.74 -12.93
CA LEU A 109 1.90 0.35 -13.67
C LEU A 109 2.92 1.39 -14.13
N PHE A 110 3.69 1.96 -13.20
CA PHE A 110 4.72 2.94 -13.52
C PHE A 110 5.74 2.37 -14.51
N SER A 111 6.30 1.20 -14.23
CA SER A 111 7.33 0.59 -15.09
C SER A 111 6.81 0.19 -16.48
N ALA A 112 5.50 -0.03 -16.64
CA ALA A 112 4.91 -0.28 -17.95
C ALA A 112 4.86 0.99 -18.80
N ILE A 113 4.38 2.10 -18.23
CA ILE A 113 4.18 3.38 -18.93
C ILE A 113 5.52 4.12 -19.12
N ALA A 114 6.45 4.00 -18.17
CA ALA A 114 7.74 4.69 -18.21
C ALA A 114 8.63 4.32 -19.40
N LYS A 115 8.34 3.20 -20.07
CA LYS A 115 9.02 2.80 -21.30
C LYS A 115 8.78 3.79 -22.44
N ASP A 116 7.56 4.34 -22.50
CA ASP A 116 7.15 5.22 -23.57
C ASP A 116 7.26 6.69 -23.17
N ASN A 117 6.81 7.02 -21.94
CA ASN A 117 6.81 8.39 -21.45
C ASN A 117 6.89 8.45 -19.92
N ILE A 118 8.03 8.91 -19.42
CA ILE A 118 8.29 9.00 -17.97
C ILE A 118 7.33 10.00 -17.26
N LYS A 119 7.03 11.15 -17.89
CA LYS A 119 6.14 12.15 -17.29
C LYS A 119 4.74 11.59 -17.13
N SER A 120 4.23 10.92 -18.17
CA SER A 120 2.94 10.24 -18.11
C SER A 120 2.93 9.13 -17.06
N ALA A 121 4.02 8.36 -16.96
CA ALA A 121 4.14 7.31 -15.95
C ALA A 121 4.04 7.86 -14.52
N VAL A 122 4.75 8.96 -14.24
CA VAL A 122 4.71 9.62 -12.92
C VAL A 122 3.29 10.09 -12.60
N ILE A 123 2.65 10.81 -13.52
CA ILE A 123 1.31 11.37 -13.29
C ILE A 123 0.28 10.24 -13.14
N ILE A 124 0.21 9.33 -14.10
CA ILE A 124 -0.82 8.28 -14.14
C ILE A 124 -0.67 7.36 -12.93
N SER A 125 0.55 6.90 -12.58
CA SER A 125 0.76 6.04 -11.44
C SER A 125 0.36 6.71 -10.13
N SER A 126 0.73 7.98 -9.91
CA SER A 126 0.43 8.72 -8.69
C SER A 126 -1.06 9.04 -8.55
N VAL A 127 -1.68 9.52 -9.63
CA VAL A 127 -3.12 9.86 -9.64
C VAL A 127 -3.97 8.61 -9.48
N THR A 128 -3.64 7.53 -10.18
CA THR A 128 -4.37 6.25 -10.06
C THR A 128 -4.24 5.66 -8.67
N PHE A 129 -3.07 5.76 -8.04
CA PHE A 129 -2.86 5.36 -6.65
C PHE A 129 -3.81 6.09 -5.70
N GLY A 130 -3.89 7.42 -5.81
CA GLY A 130 -4.78 8.20 -4.96
C GLY A 130 -6.27 7.94 -5.23
N ILE A 131 -6.69 7.90 -6.50
CA ILE A 131 -8.09 7.61 -6.88
C ILE A 131 -8.52 6.22 -6.40
N GLY A 132 -7.60 5.26 -6.31
CA GLY A 132 -7.89 3.93 -5.76
C GLY A 132 -8.54 3.97 -4.36
N HIS A 133 -8.28 5.01 -3.57
CA HIS A 133 -8.85 5.19 -2.24
C HIS A 133 -10.34 5.56 -2.24
N ILE A 134 -10.94 5.88 -3.40
CA ILE A 134 -12.39 6.12 -3.50
C ILE A 134 -13.21 4.91 -3.03
N ILE A 135 -12.62 3.70 -3.09
CA ILE A 135 -13.25 2.47 -2.62
C ILE A 135 -13.64 2.54 -1.14
N ASN A 136 -12.96 3.39 -0.35
CA ASN A 136 -13.24 3.56 1.07
C ASN A 136 -14.63 4.15 1.36
N LEU A 137 -15.27 4.78 0.38
CA LEU A 137 -16.66 5.20 0.50
C LEU A 137 -17.65 4.01 0.47
N PHE A 138 -17.22 2.88 -0.12
CA PHE A 138 -18.11 1.74 -0.42
C PHE A 138 -17.76 0.47 0.37
N ASN A 139 -16.59 0.44 1.02
CA ASN A 139 -16.09 -0.78 1.70
C ASN A 139 -16.54 -0.90 3.17
N GLY A 140 -17.46 -0.04 3.63
CA GLY A 140 -17.96 -0.07 5.02
C GLY A 140 -17.00 0.57 6.04
N SER A 141 -16.02 1.37 5.59
CA SER A 141 -15.10 2.09 6.49
C SER A 141 -15.75 3.17 7.34
N GLY A 142 -16.99 3.57 7.00
CA GLY A 142 -17.68 4.69 7.65
C GLY A 142 -17.12 6.07 7.29
N MET A 143 -16.23 6.14 6.31
CA MET A 143 -15.60 7.39 5.88
C MET A 143 -16.61 8.28 5.14
N ASN A 144 -16.69 9.55 5.52
CA ASN A 144 -17.52 10.53 4.80
C ASN A 144 -16.81 11.02 3.51
N LEU A 145 -17.58 11.65 2.62
CA LEU A 145 -17.09 12.12 1.32
C LEU A 145 -15.89 13.08 1.45
N LEU A 146 -15.97 14.06 2.37
CA LEU A 146 -14.91 15.05 2.54
C LEU A 146 -13.60 14.40 3.01
N SER A 147 -13.68 13.55 4.03
CA SER A 147 -12.51 12.80 4.52
C SER A 147 -11.89 11.93 3.43
N ASN A 148 -12.74 11.30 2.60
CA ASN A 148 -12.23 10.47 1.49
C ASN A 148 -11.57 11.33 0.40
N LEU A 149 -12.11 12.49 0.07
CA LEU A 149 -11.48 13.43 -0.88
C LEU A 149 -10.12 13.91 -0.34
N CYS A 150 -10.03 14.27 0.93
CA CYS A 150 -8.75 14.64 1.57
C CYS A 150 -7.76 13.47 1.50
N GLN A 151 -8.21 12.24 1.76
CA GLN A 151 -7.37 11.05 1.65
C GLN A 151 -6.86 10.84 0.23
N ILE A 152 -7.70 11.00 -0.79
CA ILE A 152 -7.32 10.88 -2.20
C ILE A 152 -6.24 11.90 -2.56
N VAL A 153 -6.43 13.17 -2.20
CA VAL A 153 -5.42 14.23 -2.46
C VAL A 153 -4.10 13.92 -1.78
N PHE A 154 -4.16 13.53 -0.49
CA PHE A 154 -2.97 13.13 0.25
C PHE A 154 -2.28 11.92 -0.39
N ALA A 155 -3.03 10.89 -0.78
CA ALA A 155 -2.48 9.70 -1.40
C ALA A 155 -1.87 10.00 -2.78
N ILE A 156 -2.44 10.92 -3.58
CA ILE A 156 -1.80 11.40 -4.81
C ILE A 156 -0.43 12.02 -4.51
N ALA A 157 -0.35 12.91 -3.52
CA ALA A 157 0.91 13.55 -3.14
C ALA A 157 1.96 12.53 -2.66
N VAL A 158 1.56 11.56 -1.84
CA VAL A 158 2.41 10.44 -1.43
C VAL A 158 2.79 9.59 -2.65
N GLY A 159 1.87 9.39 -3.58
CA GLY A 159 2.13 8.71 -4.86
C GLY A 159 3.27 9.33 -5.65
N PHE A 160 3.26 10.65 -5.82
CA PHE A 160 4.35 11.39 -6.47
C PHE A 160 5.67 11.22 -5.74
N LEU A 161 5.67 11.31 -4.42
CA LEU A 161 6.86 11.14 -3.59
C LEU A 161 7.47 9.74 -3.75
N LEU A 162 6.64 8.70 -3.65
CA LEU A 162 7.10 7.31 -3.77
C LEU A 162 7.61 6.97 -5.17
N VAL A 163 6.99 7.52 -6.23
CA VAL A 163 7.51 7.38 -7.60
C VAL A 163 8.89 8.02 -7.74
N THR A 164 9.10 9.20 -7.11
CA THR A 164 10.41 9.88 -7.14
C THR A 164 11.50 9.08 -6.44
N ILE A 165 11.13 8.31 -5.40
CA ILE A 165 12.06 7.41 -4.70
C ILE A 165 12.36 6.16 -5.52
N PHE A 166 11.35 5.64 -6.22
CA PHE A 166 11.46 4.42 -6.99
C PHE A 166 12.29 4.60 -8.26
N TYR A 167 12.14 5.76 -8.94
CA TYR A 167 12.82 6.08 -10.20
C TYR A 167 14.24 6.60 -9.99
#